data_9223fad386bf1430aa378b669489ef3a
#
_entry.id   9223fad386bf1430aa378b669489ef3a
#
_cell.length_a   1.000
_cell.length_b   1.000
_cell.length_c   1.000
_cell.angle_alpha   90.00
_cell.angle_beta   90.00
_cell.angle_gamma   90.00
#
_symmetry.space_group_name_H-M   'P 1'
#
loop_
_entity.id
_entity.type
_entity.pdbx_description
1 polymer ?
#
loop_
_entity_poly.entity_id
_entity_poly.type
_entity_poly.pdbx_seq_one_letter_code
_entity_poly.pdbx_strand_id
1 'polypeptide(L)'
;MRNATAYGASPRLRLDIVLNNLVAWAHTTGAIKLLSDGSSWRPLVHIRDIARATLALLDAPAGALAGEAFNIGSAEQNYRIRDLAETVKRRLPDCEITFAEDASPDPRSYRVDFTKFASSFPDCRFEWTAERGVDELADAYSREELTLERFQGPSYIRLNQLKRLLSAGDLDDQLRRRVTLSS
;
A
#
# COMPACT_ATOMS: atom_id res chain seq x y z
N MET A 1 9.70 3.89 -14.07
CA MET A 1 8.35 3.73 -13.50
C MET A 1 8.20 4.56 -12.24
N ARG A 2 7.08 5.28 -12.11
CA ARG A 2 6.65 5.99 -10.90
C ARG A 2 5.32 5.38 -10.45
N ASN A 3 5.38 4.41 -9.57
CA ASN A 3 4.17 3.70 -9.15
C ASN A 3 3.31 4.57 -8.23
N ALA A 4 1.98 4.51 -8.39
CA ALA A 4 1.04 4.93 -7.36
C ALA A 4 1.29 4.13 -6.06
N THR A 5 0.56 4.43 -5.00
CA THR A 5 0.69 3.70 -3.73
C THR A 5 0.33 2.23 -3.94
N ALA A 6 1.33 1.36 -3.82
CA ALA A 6 1.14 -0.08 -4.01
C ALA A 6 0.30 -0.69 -2.88
N TYR A 7 -0.65 -1.59 -3.23
CA TYR A 7 -1.42 -2.37 -2.28
C TYR A 7 -1.55 -3.83 -2.75
N GLY A 8 -2.04 -4.70 -1.88
CA GLY A 8 -2.29 -6.10 -2.17
C GLY A 8 -1.40 -7.05 -1.37
N ALA A 9 -1.74 -8.33 -1.39
CA ALA A 9 -1.00 -9.37 -0.70
C ALA A 9 0.31 -9.71 -1.42
N SER A 10 1.42 -9.72 -0.69
CA SER A 10 2.74 -10.02 -1.23
C SER A 10 3.60 -10.75 -0.20
N PRO A 11 4.66 -11.48 -0.62
CA PRO A 11 5.61 -12.10 0.31
C PRO A 11 6.29 -11.09 1.25
N ARG A 12 6.29 -9.80 0.87
CA ARG A 12 6.81 -8.71 1.68
C ARG A 12 5.72 -7.69 2.01
N LEU A 13 4.64 -8.20 2.58
CA LEU A 13 3.46 -7.44 2.93
C LEU A 13 3.80 -6.29 3.88
N ARG A 14 3.26 -5.12 3.57
CA ARG A 14 3.34 -3.91 4.40
C ARG A 14 1.95 -3.53 4.88
N LEU A 15 1.82 -3.33 6.19
CA LEU A 15 0.54 -2.93 6.82
C LEU A 15 0.53 -1.45 7.24
N ASP A 16 1.56 -0.69 6.85
CA ASP A 16 1.66 0.76 7.06
C ASP A 16 1.25 1.59 5.83
N ILE A 17 0.68 0.97 4.80
CA ILE A 17 0.16 1.63 3.58
C ILE A 17 -1.37 1.56 3.55
N VAL A 18 -1.99 2.62 3.02
CA VAL A 18 -3.38 2.99 3.27
C VAL A 18 -4.40 1.84 3.16
N LEU A 19 -4.55 1.17 2.03
CA LEU A 19 -5.60 0.14 1.90
C LEU A 19 -5.28 -1.09 2.75
N ASN A 20 -4.03 -1.57 2.71
CA ASN A 20 -3.60 -2.70 3.53
C ASN A 20 -3.81 -2.41 5.03
N ASN A 21 -3.56 -1.17 5.46
CA ASN A 21 -3.75 -0.72 6.84
C ASN A 21 -5.22 -0.71 7.26
N LEU A 22 -6.10 -0.13 6.43
CA LEU A 22 -7.53 -0.05 6.74
C LEU A 22 -8.16 -1.45 6.87
N VAL A 23 -7.80 -2.38 5.95
CA VAL A 23 -8.26 -3.78 6.01
C VAL A 23 -7.67 -4.49 7.24
N ALA A 24 -6.41 -4.23 7.61
CA ALA A 24 -5.79 -4.84 8.79
C ALA A 24 -6.48 -4.37 10.09
N TRP A 25 -6.81 -3.08 10.21
CA TRP A 25 -7.60 -2.57 11.34
C TRP A 25 -8.97 -3.23 11.40
N ALA A 26 -9.72 -3.25 10.29
CA ALA A 26 -11.05 -3.89 10.23
C ALA A 26 -10.96 -5.37 10.65
N HIS A 27 -9.99 -6.12 10.09
CA HIS A 27 -9.81 -7.55 10.35
C HIS A 27 -9.43 -7.86 11.81
N THR A 28 -8.53 -7.06 12.40
CA THR A 28 -7.98 -7.38 13.73
C THR A 28 -8.76 -6.81 14.90
N THR A 29 -9.56 -5.77 14.67
CA THR A 29 -10.25 -5.05 15.75
C THR A 29 -11.76 -4.84 15.53
N GLY A 30 -12.27 -5.14 14.32
CA GLY A 30 -13.64 -4.76 13.96
C GLY A 30 -13.84 -3.25 13.76
N ALA A 31 -12.75 -2.46 13.66
CA ALA A 31 -12.83 -1.01 13.48
C ALA A 31 -11.87 -0.52 12.41
N ILE A 32 -12.34 0.36 11.54
CA ILE A 32 -11.53 1.06 10.54
C ILE A 32 -11.11 2.39 11.14
N LYS A 33 -9.89 2.47 11.65
CA LYS A 33 -9.39 3.67 12.33
C LYS A 33 -8.79 4.67 11.34
N LEU A 34 -9.43 5.84 11.20
CA LEU A 34 -8.92 6.98 10.43
C LEU A 34 -8.18 7.96 11.35
N LEU A 35 -6.92 8.27 11.00
CA LEU A 35 -6.09 9.24 11.73
C LEU A 35 -6.28 10.68 11.24
N SER A 36 -6.99 10.87 10.12
CA SER A 36 -7.35 12.15 9.52
C SER A 36 -8.84 12.20 9.22
N ASP A 37 -9.36 13.33 8.75
CA ASP A 37 -10.75 13.50 8.33
C ASP A 37 -11.15 12.67 7.08
N GLY A 38 -10.18 12.00 6.46
CA GLY A 38 -10.36 11.15 5.29
C GLY A 38 -10.56 11.90 3.98
N SER A 39 -10.44 13.23 3.94
CA SER A 39 -10.64 14.05 2.73
C SER A 39 -9.51 13.94 1.70
N SER A 40 -8.32 13.54 2.15
CA SER A 40 -7.10 13.51 1.32
C SER A 40 -7.16 12.44 0.24
N TRP A 41 -6.65 12.80 -0.95
CA TRP A 41 -6.55 11.91 -2.09
C TRP A 41 -5.27 11.07 -2.07
N ARG A 42 -5.41 9.82 -2.49
CA ARG A 42 -4.28 8.90 -2.73
C ARG A 42 -4.52 8.08 -3.99
N PRO A 43 -3.58 8.11 -4.93
CA PRO A 43 -3.58 7.17 -6.04
C PRO A 43 -3.12 5.80 -5.55
N LEU A 44 -3.84 4.75 -5.96
CA LEU A 44 -3.51 3.37 -5.63
C LEU A 44 -3.18 2.57 -6.89
N VAL A 45 -2.40 1.50 -6.72
CA VAL A 45 -2.16 0.49 -7.75
C VAL A 45 -1.90 -0.86 -7.11
N HIS A 46 -2.55 -1.90 -7.61
CA HIS A 46 -2.31 -3.25 -7.10
C HIS A 46 -0.97 -3.80 -7.57
N ILE A 47 -0.30 -4.58 -6.71
CA ILE A 47 1.03 -5.15 -7.03
C ILE A 47 1.04 -6.00 -8.30
N ARG A 48 -0.05 -6.70 -8.62
CA ARG A 48 -0.16 -7.48 -9.86
C ARG A 48 -0.26 -6.60 -11.10
N ASP A 49 -0.92 -5.45 -10.99
CA ASP A 49 -0.98 -4.48 -12.08
C ASP A 49 0.38 -3.77 -12.27
N ILE A 50 1.14 -3.55 -11.18
CA ILE A 50 2.55 -3.11 -11.29
C ILE A 50 3.38 -4.16 -12.06
N ALA A 51 3.20 -5.45 -11.75
CA ALA A 51 3.90 -6.52 -12.46
C ALA A 51 3.53 -6.56 -13.95
N ARG A 52 2.25 -6.41 -14.31
CA ARG A 52 1.80 -6.29 -15.71
C ARG A 52 2.43 -5.10 -16.42
N ALA A 53 2.42 -3.92 -15.79
CA ALA A 53 3.06 -2.74 -16.34
C ALA A 53 4.57 -2.95 -16.54
N THR A 54 5.22 -3.65 -15.61
CA THR A 54 6.65 -4.00 -15.73
C THR A 54 6.91 -4.88 -16.95
N LEU A 55 6.09 -5.92 -17.14
CA LEU A 55 6.20 -6.80 -18.30
C LEU A 55 5.98 -6.02 -19.61
N ALA A 56 4.93 -5.21 -19.68
CA ALA A 56 4.66 -4.38 -20.87
C ALA A 56 5.82 -3.45 -21.21
N LEU A 57 6.49 -2.88 -20.20
CA LEU A 57 7.66 -2.04 -20.41
C LEU A 57 8.90 -2.85 -20.86
N LEU A 58 9.07 -4.07 -20.35
CA LEU A 58 10.18 -4.94 -20.76
C LEU A 58 10.05 -5.43 -22.21
N ASP A 59 8.81 -5.64 -22.67
CA ASP A 59 8.52 -6.08 -24.05
C ASP A 59 8.54 -4.91 -25.05
N ALA A 60 8.59 -3.67 -24.57
CA ALA A 60 8.59 -2.49 -25.45
C ALA A 60 9.95 -2.29 -26.16
N PRO A 61 9.97 -1.76 -27.40
CA PRO A 61 11.19 -1.40 -28.09
C PRO A 61 12.06 -0.45 -27.24
N ALA A 62 13.34 -0.74 -27.11
CA ALA A 62 14.27 0.03 -26.25
C ALA A 62 14.26 1.55 -26.54
N GLY A 63 14.14 1.94 -27.82
CA GLY A 63 14.08 3.34 -28.22
C GLY A 63 12.82 4.08 -27.78
N ALA A 64 11.72 3.37 -27.47
CA ALA A 64 10.46 3.96 -27.00
C ALA A 64 10.50 4.37 -25.53
N LEU A 65 11.46 3.87 -24.75
CA LEU A 65 11.54 4.04 -23.30
C LEU A 65 12.69 4.95 -22.85
N ALA A 66 13.64 5.23 -23.75
CA ALA A 66 14.86 5.96 -23.40
C ALA A 66 14.55 7.37 -22.86
N GLY A 67 14.91 7.63 -21.62
CA GLY A 67 14.68 8.91 -20.95
C GLY A 67 13.23 9.17 -20.50
N GLU A 68 12.31 8.23 -20.72
CA GLU A 68 10.89 8.40 -20.40
C GLU A 68 10.54 7.98 -18.99
N ALA A 69 9.61 8.72 -18.36
CA ALA A 69 9.04 8.37 -17.07
C ALA A 69 7.52 8.15 -17.20
N PHE A 70 7.05 7.03 -16.65
CA PHE A 70 5.64 6.64 -16.66
C PHE A 70 5.10 6.55 -15.24
N ASN A 71 3.97 7.22 -14.99
CA ASN A 71 3.18 7.00 -13.80
C ASN A 71 2.37 5.71 -13.99
N ILE A 72 2.46 4.80 -13.02
CA ILE A 72 1.81 3.49 -13.09
C ILE A 72 0.62 3.46 -12.14
N GLY A 73 -0.56 3.26 -12.71
CA GLY A 73 -1.86 3.27 -12.08
C GLY A 73 -2.95 3.55 -13.09
N SER A 74 -4.18 3.77 -12.65
CA SER A 74 -5.29 4.20 -13.51
C SER A 74 -6.02 5.41 -12.92
N ALA A 75 -6.72 6.16 -13.76
CA ALA A 75 -7.42 7.37 -13.36
C ALA A 75 -8.50 7.10 -12.29
N GLU A 76 -9.16 5.95 -12.41
CA GLU A 76 -10.22 5.47 -11.51
C GLU A 76 -9.69 5.08 -10.13
N GLN A 77 -8.37 4.87 -10.00
CA GLN A 77 -7.71 4.47 -8.77
C GLN A 77 -7.17 5.66 -7.95
N ASN A 78 -7.63 6.88 -8.24
CA ASN A 78 -7.44 8.02 -7.36
C ASN A 78 -8.60 8.06 -6.35
N TYR A 79 -8.36 7.71 -5.10
CA TYR A 79 -9.39 7.62 -4.04
C TYR A 79 -9.17 8.67 -2.96
N ARG A 80 -10.27 9.11 -2.33
CA ARG A 80 -10.18 9.71 -1.00
C ARG A 80 -10.02 8.60 0.04
N ILE A 81 -9.32 8.91 1.13
CA ILE A 81 -9.15 7.94 2.23
C ILE A 81 -10.49 7.49 2.80
N ARG A 82 -11.46 8.40 2.91
CA ARG A 82 -12.83 8.10 3.35
C ARG A 82 -13.52 7.10 2.41
N ASP A 83 -13.41 7.29 1.10
CA ASP A 83 -14.03 6.40 0.11
C ASP A 83 -13.45 4.97 0.20
N LEU A 84 -12.14 4.86 0.51
CA LEU A 84 -11.50 3.58 0.79
C LEU A 84 -12.02 2.94 2.08
N ALA A 85 -12.18 3.71 3.15
CA ALA A 85 -12.74 3.21 4.40
C ALA A 85 -14.17 2.69 4.21
N GLU A 86 -15.00 3.41 3.45
CA GLU A 86 -16.34 2.98 3.10
C GLU A 86 -16.34 1.72 2.23
N THR A 87 -15.37 1.60 1.31
CA THR A 87 -15.18 0.39 0.51
C THR A 87 -14.83 -0.80 1.39
N VAL A 88 -13.92 -0.63 2.36
CA VAL A 88 -13.60 -1.68 3.35
C VAL A 88 -14.84 -2.06 4.14
N LYS A 89 -15.61 -1.09 4.65
CA LYS A 89 -16.84 -1.35 5.41
C LYS A 89 -17.89 -2.11 4.58
N ARG A 90 -18.08 -1.76 3.31
CA ARG A 90 -19.01 -2.51 2.43
C ARG A 90 -18.60 -3.97 2.24
N ARG A 91 -17.30 -4.26 2.21
CA ARG A 91 -16.78 -5.63 2.04
C ARG A 91 -16.67 -6.40 3.35
N LEU A 92 -16.46 -5.70 4.47
CA LEU A 92 -16.37 -6.22 5.84
C LEU A 92 -17.43 -5.51 6.70
N PRO A 93 -18.72 -5.88 6.59
CA PRO A 93 -19.83 -5.10 7.16
C PRO A 93 -19.84 -5.07 8.68
N ASP A 94 -19.21 -6.04 9.34
CA ASP A 94 -19.16 -6.14 10.82
C ASP A 94 -18.18 -5.14 11.46
N CYS A 95 -17.46 -4.33 10.67
CA CYS A 95 -16.55 -3.32 11.20
C CYS A 95 -17.20 -1.93 11.24
N GLU A 96 -16.67 -1.04 12.10
CA GLU A 96 -17.08 0.34 12.21
C GLU A 96 -15.99 1.31 11.76
N ILE A 97 -16.40 2.47 11.19
CA ILE A 97 -15.45 3.54 10.85
C ILE A 97 -15.35 4.46 12.05
N THR A 98 -14.14 4.64 12.57
CA THR A 98 -13.81 5.53 13.69
C THR A 98 -12.79 6.58 13.28
N PHE A 99 -12.86 7.76 13.89
CA PHE A 99 -11.91 8.84 13.66
C PHE A 99 -11.09 9.09 14.93
N ALA A 100 -9.85 9.55 14.78
CA ALA A 100 -9.08 10.05 15.90
C ALA A 100 -9.74 11.32 16.46
N GLU A 101 -9.56 11.61 17.76
CA GLU A 101 -10.17 12.77 18.43
C GLU A 101 -9.75 14.11 17.80
N ASP A 102 -8.52 14.19 17.29
CA ASP A 102 -7.91 15.35 16.65
C ASP A 102 -7.80 15.19 15.11
N ALA A 103 -8.68 14.38 14.50
CA ALA A 103 -8.66 14.11 13.08
C ALA A 103 -8.79 15.39 12.27
N SER A 104 -7.72 15.75 11.56
CA SER A 104 -7.61 16.94 10.71
C SER A 104 -7.23 16.53 9.27
N PRO A 105 -7.38 17.43 8.29
CA PRO A 105 -6.95 17.14 6.92
C PRO A 105 -5.46 16.79 6.85
N ASP A 106 -5.12 15.67 6.20
CA ASP A 106 -3.72 15.34 5.90
C ASP A 106 -3.22 16.24 4.76
N PRO A 107 -2.18 17.09 4.98
CA PRO A 107 -1.67 18.00 3.96
C PRO A 107 -1.11 17.29 2.73
N ARG A 108 -0.79 16.00 2.82
CA ARG A 108 -0.30 15.18 1.72
C ARG A 108 -1.48 14.69 0.87
N SER A 109 -2.17 15.58 0.15
CA SER A 109 -3.28 15.23 -0.73
C SER A 109 -2.86 15.44 -2.19
N TYR A 110 -2.94 14.40 -3.02
CA TYR A 110 -2.60 14.49 -4.44
C TYR A 110 -3.32 13.44 -5.28
N ARG A 111 -3.55 13.78 -6.53
CA ARG A 111 -4.02 12.90 -7.59
C ARG A 111 -2.93 12.77 -8.65
N VAL A 112 -2.89 11.65 -9.34
CA VAL A 112 -1.90 11.38 -10.39
C VAL A 112 -2.60 11.18 -11.71
N ASP A 113 -2.02 11.76 -12.76
CA ASP A 113 -2.41 11.52 -14.15
C ASP A 113 -1.62 10.31 -14.68
N PHE A 114 -2.36 9.34 -15.19
CA PHE A 114 -1.84 8.09 -15.74
C PHE A 114 -2.00 8.00 -17.27
N THR A 115 -2.49 9.06 -17.92
CA THR A 115 -2.82 9.09 -19.35
C THR A 115 -1.63 8.69 -20.22
N LYS A 116 -0.42 9.15 -19.88
CA LYS A 116 0.79 8.83 -20.65
C LYS A 116 1.02 7.33 -20.75
N PHE A 117 0.95 6.60 -19.64
CA PHE A 117 1.12 5.15 -19.65
C PHE A 117 -0.01 4.46 -20.43
N ALA A 118 -1.26 4.81 -20.13
CA ALA A 118 -2.43 4.22 -20.78
C ALA A 118 -2.41 4.42 -22.31
N SER A 119 -1.98 5.60 -22.79
CA SER A 119 -1.88 5.89 -24.22
C SER A 119 -0.70 5.18 -24.90
N SER A 120 0.42 5.00 -24.18
CA SER A 120 1.61 4.34 -24.73
C SER A 120 1.48 2.80 -24.73
N PHE A 121 0.65 2.26 -23.82
CA PHE A 121 0.47 0.82 -23.63
C PHE A 121 -1.02 0.46 -23.55
N PRO A 122 -1.81 0.66 -24.62
CA PRO A 122 -3.27 0.49 -24.59
C PRO A 122 -3.72 -0.95 -24.31
N ASP A 123 -2.87 -1.94 -24.60
CA ASP A 123 -3.13 -3.35 -24.33
C ASP A 123 -2.84 -3.76 -22.89
N CYS A 124 -2.07 -2.94 -22.14
CA CYS A 124 -1.78 -3.17 -20.74
C CYS A 124 -2.92 -2.64 -19.86
N ARG A 125 -3.96 -3.47 -19.67
CA ARG A 125 -5.11 -3.11 -18.85
C ARG A 125 -4.89 -3.49 -17.40
N PHE A 126 -5.21 -2.55 -16.48
CA PHE A 126 -5.25 -2.81 -15.06
C PHE A 126 -6.60 -3.39 -14.67
N GLU A 127 -6.59 -4.46 -13.87
CA GLU A 127 -7.78 -5.26 -13.56
C GLU A 127 -8.17 -5.19 -12.08
N TRP A 128 -7.32 -4.64 -11.25
CA TRP A 128 -7.56 -4.61 -9.81
C TRP A 128 -8.26 -3.31 -9.40
N THR A 129 -9.31 -3.49 -8.59
CA THR A 129 -10.02 -2.40 -7.93
C THR A 129 -9.78 -2.46 -6.43
N ALA A 130 -10.13 -1.39 -5.71
CA ALA A 130 -10.02 -1.38 -4.26
C ALA A 130 -10.86 -2.50 -3.62
N GLU A 131 -12.07 -2.78 -4.14
CA GLU A 131 -12.95 -3.84 -3.67
C GLU A 131 -12.28 -5.21 -3.76
N ARG A 132 -11.74 -5.58 -4.93
CA ARG A 132 -11.01 -6.84 -5.11
C ARG A 132 -9.78 -6.93 -4.21
N GLY A 133 -9.13 -5.80 -3.99
CA GLY A 133 -7.99 -5.72 -3.09
C GLY A 133 -8.37 -5.93 -1.63
N VAL A 134 -9.51 -5.41 -1.19
CA VAL A 134 -10.05 -5.68 0.17
C VAL A 134 -10.29 -7.16 0.35
N ASP A 135 -10.95 -7.83 -0.61
CA ASP A 135 -11.23 -9.27 -0.55
C ASP A 135 -9.93 -10.09 -0.47
N GLU A 136 -8.97 -9.81 -1.37
CA GLU A 136 -7.67 -10.50 -1.36
C GLU A 136 -6.93 -10.32 -0.03
N LEU A 137 -6.92 -9.09 0.52
CA LEU A 137 -6.24 -8.80 1.78
C LEU A 137 -6.93 -9.47 2.97
N ALA A 138 -8.26 -9.45 3.04
CA ALA A 138 -9.03 -10.11 4.09
C ALA A 138 -8.77 -11.62 4.11
N ASP A 139 -8.78 -12.26 2.93
CA ASP A 139 -8.45 -13.67 2.77
C ASP A 139 -7.00 -13.97 3.17
N ALA A 140 -6.06 -13.11 2.77
CA ALA A 140 -4.66 -13.27 3.13
C ALA A 140 -4.44 -13.14 4.65
N TYR A 141 -5.09 -12.16 5.30
CA TYR A 141 -4.97 -11.95 6.74
C TYR A 141 -5.60 -13.09 7.54
N SER A 142 -6.72 -13.65 7.05
CA SER A 142 -7.34 -14.84 7.66
C SER A 142 -6.42 -16.07 7.57
N ARG A 143 -5.83 -16.34 6.39
CA ARG A 143 -4.90 -17.47 6.21
C ARG A 143 -3.64 -17.37 7.06
N GLU A 144 -3.14 -16.14 7.25
CA GLU A 144 -1.94 -15.86 8.04
C GLU A 144 -2.24 -15.69 9.53
N GLU A 145 -3.49 -15.84 9.94
CA GLU A 145 -3.95 -15.65 11.33
C GLU A 145 -3.44 -14.31 11.89
N LEU A 146 -3.66 -13.21 11.14
CA LEU A 146 -3.17 -11.90 11.50
C LEU A 146 -3.84 -11.40 12.78
N THR A 147 -3.06 -11.25 13.84
CA THR A 147 -3.51 -10.63 15.10
C THR A 147 -3.13 -9.14 15.16
N LEU A 148 -3.77 -8.38 16.05
CA LEU A 148 -3.43 -6.98 16.29
C LEU A 148 -1.96 -6.79 16.69
N GLU A 149 -1.43 -7.67 17.54
CA GLU A 149 -0.03 -7.65 17.95
C GLU A 149 0.93 -7.84 16.76
N ARG A 150 0.66 -8.85 15.91
CA ARG A 150 1.45 -9.09 14.70
C ARG A 150 1.35 -7.92 13.73
N PHE A 151 0.13 -7.38 13.52
CA PHE A 151 -0.11 -6.23 12.65
C PHE A 151 0.72 -5.01 13.05
N GLN A 152 0.74 -4.68 14.35
CA GLN A 152 1.49 -3.54 14.87
C GLN A 152 2.98 -3.85 15.10
N GLY A 153 3.37 -5.10 14.92
CA GLY A 153 4.71 -5.59 15.17
C GLY A 153 5.74 -5.20 14.09
N PRO A 154 7.01 -5.51 14.34
CA PRO A 154 8.12 -5.17 13.45
C PRO A 154 8.10 -5.93 12.13
N SER A 155 7.37 -7.05 12.03
CA SER A 155 7.27 -7.84 10.80
C SER A 155 6.57 -7.12 9.66
N TYR A 156 5.59 -6.27 9.97
CA TYR A 156 4.73 -5.60 8.99
C TYR A 156 4.91 -4.08 8.95
N ILE A 157 5.42 -3.46 10.02
CA ILE A 157 5.69 -2.02 10.09
C ILE A 157 7.20 -1.78 10.05
N ARG A 158 7.67 -1.29 8.90
CA ARG A 158 9.10 -1.11 8.62
C ARG A 158 9.81 -0.23 9.66
N LEU A 159 9.15 0.85 10.13
CA LEU A 159 9.73 1.72 11.16
C LEU A 159 9.95 0.98 12.49
N ASN A 160 9.01 0.11 12.88
CA ASN A 160 9.14 -0.68 14.10
C ASN A 160 10.31 -1.69 14.01
N GLN A 161 10.50 -2.28 12.83
CA GLN A 161 11.66 -3.14 12.58
C GLN A 161 12.99 -2.36 12.70
N LEU A 162 13.08 -1.17 12.13
CA LEU A 162 14.28 -0.33 12.24
C LEU A 162 14.58 0.05 13.70
N LYS A 163 13.56 0.49 14.45
CA LYS A 163 13.70 0.78 15.88
C LYS A 163 14.19 -0.43 16.67
N ARG A 164 13.64 -1.61 16.39
CA ARG A 164 14.08 -2.87 17.03
C ARG A 164 15.55 -3.16 16.74
N LEU A 165 15.99 -3.07 15.48
CA LEU A 165 17.37 -3.33 15.07
C LEU A 165 18.36 -2.33 15.69
N LEU A 166 17.98 -1.04 15.79
CA LEU A 166 18.78 -0.03 16.48
C LEU A 166 18.90 -0.31 17.97
N SER A 167 17.78 -0.62 18.63
CA SER A 167 17.77 -0.94 20.08
C SER A 167 18.53 -2.21 20.42
N ALA A 168 18.55 -3.21 19.52
CA ALA A 168 19.30 -4.43 19.65
C ALA A 168 20.81 -4.27 19.38
N GLY A 169 21.22 -3.10 18.84
CA GLY A 169 22.61 -2.88 18.44
C GLY A 169 23.02 -3.56 17.13
N ASP A 170 22.08 -4.13 16.39
CA ASP A 170 22.30 -4.75 15.07
C ASP A 170 22.63 -3.70 13.99
N LEU A 171 22.18 -2.47 14.23
CA LEU A 171 22.47 -1.30 13.38
C LEU A 171 23.18 -0.24 14.22
N ASP A 172 24.04 0.53 13.57
CA ASP A 172 24.59 1.79 14.10
C ASP A 172 23.63 2.97 13.83
N ASP A 173 23.98 4.16 14.34
CA ASP A 173 23.20 5.41 14.17
C ASP A 173 23.10 5.87 12.69
N GLN A 174 23.93 5.32 11.81
CA GLN A 174 23.89 5.54 10.37
C GLN A 174 23.11 4.45 9.62
N LEU A 175 22.38 3.58 10.36
CA LEU A 175 21.59 2.45 9.86
C LEU A 175 22.42 1.38 9.12
N ARG A 176 23.70 1.25 9.43
CA ARG A 176 24.59 0.23 8.86
C ARG A 176 24.62 -0.98 9.80
N ARG A 177 24.63 -2.18 9.22
CA ARG A 177 24.79 -3.41 9.99
C ARG A 177 26.13 -3.43 10.71
N ARG A 178 26.12 -3.70 12.00
CA ARG A 178 27.33 -4.05 12.73
C ARG A 178 27.70 -5.49 12.37
N VAL A 179 28.83 -5.66 11.69
CA VAL A 179 29.42 -6.98 11.42
C VAL A 179 30.07 -7.44 12.73
N THR A 180 29.44 -8.35 13.44
CA THR A 180 30.13 -9.09 14.49
C THR A 180 31.07 -10.05 13.77
N LEU A 181 32.34 -9.73 13.71
CA LEU A 181 33.37 -10.71 13.35
C LEU A 181 33.35 -11.76 14.47
N SER A 182 32.82 -12.95 14.16
CA SER A 182 32.99 -14.11 15.01
C SER A 182 34.48 -14.42 15.02
N SER A 183 35.09 -14.22 16.20
CA SER A 183 36.45 -14.68 16.55
C SER A 183 36.53 -16.19 16.58
#